data_5b75d5b947588c65f0715cd3e1f3af01
#
_entry.id   5b75d5b947588c65f0715cd3e1f3af01
#
_cell.length_a   1.000
_cell.length_b   1.000
_cell.length_c   1.000
_cell.angle_alpha   90.00
_cell.angle_beta   90.00
_cell.angle_gamma   90.00
#
_symmetry.space_group_name_H-M   'P 1'
#
loop_
_entity.id
_entity.type
_entity.pdbx_description
1 polymer ?
#
loop_
_entity_poly.entity_id
_entity_poly.type
_entity_poly.pdbx_seq_one_letter_code
_entity_poly.pdbx_strand_id
1 'polypeptide(L)'
;MEFSAVNTIWVLVGAALVFFMQAGFAMVETGFTRAKNAGNIIMKNLMDFCIGTPVFWLVGFGLMFGAGNGFIGKIGGIATEAHYGSGMLPDGVPFWAFLIFQTVFCATSATIVSGAMAERTKFLSYCVYSLMISLVVYPVSGHWIWGGGFISQMGFHDFAGSCAVHMVGGVAALIGAIILGPRIDKYTKDGKSKAIPGHNLTVGALGVFILWFCWFGFNGASTVSMEGDAIVSAGKIFVTTNLAAAVATVTVMIITWVRYKKPDVSMSLNGSLAGLVAITAGCDTVSPTSAAIIGIASGFIVVFGIEFIDKVLKIDDPVGAVGVHGLNGAFGTLAVGLFSDGSGTDWKGLLTGGGFHGFGVQFTGMIITIAWVVVTMTIIFQVIKHTIGLRVSAEEEIAGLDSKEHGLASAYDGFAMAGVPTPMGTSVKAPVITARPSAPAESVPELPKEGVHKLTKVVIITRQNKLDEFMQAMNEIGVTGITITNVLGCGVQKGAPSYYRGVEMEMNLLPKIKIEIVVSLVPVQKVIETAKAVLHTGQIGDGKVFVYDIENVVKIRTGEEGYLALQDTK
;
A
#
# COMPACT_ATOMS: atom_id res chain seq x y z
N MET A 1 40.92 -15.49 6.25
CA MET A 1 40.31 -14.92 5.04
C MET A 1 40.71 -13.46 4.96
N GLU A 2 41.16 -13.00 3.82
CA GLU A 2 41.37 -11.58 3.57
C GLU A 2 40.02 -10.97 3.22
N PHE A 3 39.61 -9.90 3.89
CA PHE A 3 38.33 -9.23 3.61
C PHE A 3 38.49 -8.27 2.42
N SER A 4 37.49 -8.30 1.52
CA SER A 4 37.41 -7.35 0.40
C SER A 4 36.64 -6.11 0.81
N ALA A 5 37.22 -4.94 0.68
CA ALA A 5 36.55 -3.67 0.94
C ALA A 5 35.39 -3.44 -0.06
N VAL A 6 35.58 -3.85 -1.33
CA VAL A 6 34.57 -3.68 -2.38
C VAL A 6 33.36 -4.57 -2.12
N ASN A 7 33.57 -5.86 -1.82
CA ASN A 7 32.49 -6.79 -1.49
C ASN A 7 31.74 -6.35 -0.22
N THR A 8 32.50 -5.89 0.79
CA THR A 8 31.90 -5.38 2.04
C THR A 8 31.00 -4.17 1.79
N ILE A 9 31.49 -3.17 1.04
CA ILE A 9 30.70 -1.98 0.69
C ILE A 9 29.45 -2.38 -0.10
N TRP A 10 29.59 -3.28 -1.07
CA TRP A 10 28.48 -3.77 -1.89
C TRP A 10 27.37 -4.39 -1.06
N VAL A 11 27.72 -5.30 -0.16
CA VAL A 11 26.78 -5.98 0.75
C VAL A 11 26.12 -4.98 1.71
N LEU A 12 26.88 -4.02 2.27
CA LEU A 12 26.33 -2.99 3.17
C LEU A 12 25.40 -2.02 2.44
N VAL A 13 25.72 -1.60 1.22
CA VAL A 13 24.82 -0.78 0.38
C VAL A 13 23.55 -1.57 0.07
N GLY A 14 23.68 -2.86 -0.30
CA GLY A 14 22.54 -3.74 -0.49
C GLY A 14 21.67 -3.85 0.76
N ALA A 15 22.27 -4.07 1.92
CA ALA A 15 21.56 -4.11 3.20
C ALA A 15 20.78 -2.80 3.49
N ALA A 16 21.39 -1.66 3.24
CA ALA A 16 20.74 -0.35 3.42
C ALA A 16 19.56 -0.15 2.45
N LEU A 17 19.70 -0.56 1.18
CA LEU A 17 18.61 -0.51 0.21
C LEU A 17 17.48 -1.45 0.60
N VAL A 18 17.77 -2.69 0.99
CA VAL A 18 16.73 -3.66 1.43
C VAL A 18 16.06 -3.20 2.73
N PHE A 19 16.80 -2.59 3.68
CA PHE A 19 16.17 -1.95 4.84
C PHE A 19 15.18 -0.85 4.40
N PHE A 20 15.55 -0.02 3.43
CA PHE A 20 14.67 1.05 2.96
C PHE A 20 13.41 0.54 2.24
N MET A 21 13.36 -0.75 1.85
CA MET A 21 12.13 -1.39 1.38
C MET A 21 11.01 -1.38 2.45
N GLN A 22 11.34 -1.31 3.74
CA GLN A 22 10.32 -1.17 4.80
C GLN A 22 9.50 0.13 4.63
N ALA A 23 10.14 1.23 4.25
CA ALA A 23 9.45 2.46 3.91
C ALA A 23 8.57 2.28 2.65
N GLY A 24 9.08 1.56 1.65
CA GLY A 24 8.32 1.22 0.45
C GLY A 24 7.06 0.42 0.75
N PHE A 25 7.16 -0.66 1.53
CA PHE A 25 6.01 -1.47 1.97
C PHE A 25 5.02 -0.63 2.78
N ALA A 26 5.49 0.14 3.76
CA ALA A 26 4.64 1.02 4.56
C ALA A 26 3.84 1.99 3.68
N MET A 27 4.44 2.57 2.65
CA MET A 27 3.77 3.49 1.72
C MET A 27 2.78 2.78 0.80
N VAL A 28 3.12 1.60 0.26
CA VAL A 28 2.19 0.78 -0.56
C VAL A 28 0.97 0.39 0.25
N GLU A 29 1.17 -0.19 1.44
CA GLU A 29 0.08 -0.64 2.29
C GLU A 29 -0.79 0.53 2.75
N THR A 30 -0.19 1.64 3.20
CA THR A 30 -0.91 2.84 3.62
C THR A 30 -1.73 3.40 2.46
N GLY A 31 -1.15 3.53 1.28
CA GLY A 31 -1.83 4.09 0.12
C GLY A 31 -3.00 3.23 -0.38
N PHE A 32 -2.91 1.90 -0.26
CA PHE A 32 -3.90 0.94 -0.74
C PHE A 32 -4.97 0.56 0.29
N THR A 33 -4.90 1.10 1.48
CA THR A 33 -5.87 0.88 2.57
C THR A 33 -6.62 2.16 2.92
N ARG A 34 -7.59 2.07 3.82
CA ARG A 34 -8.40 3.24 4.24
C ARG A 34 -7.62 4.10 5.24
N ALA A 35 -7.74 5.42 5.11
CA ALA A 35 -7.00 6.43 5.88
C ALA A 35 -7.08 6.27 7.40
N LYS A 36 -8.20 5.75 7.91
CA LYS A 36 -8.44 5.49 9.35
C LYS A 36 -7.54 4.41 9.98
N ASN A 37 -6.70 3.77 9.17
CA ASN A 37 -5.76 2.73 9.57
C ASN A 37 -4.30 3.05 9.20
N ALA A 38 -4.02 4.26 8.69
CA ALA A 38 -2.71 4.61 8.15
C ALA A 38 -1.61 4.56 9.22
N GLY A 39 -1.88 5.09 10.42
CA GLY A 39 -0.96 5.04 11.55
C GLY A 39 -0.70 3.62 12.04
N ASN A 40 -1.74 2.77 12.12
CA ASN A 40 -1.61 1.36 12.46
C ASN A 40 -0.72 0.62 11.45
N ILE A 41 -0.87 0.90 10.15
CA ILE A 41 -0.07 0.26 9.10
C ILE A 41 1.39 0.66 9.20
N ILE A 42 1.69 1.95 9.38
CA ILE A 42 3.07 2.43 9.57
C ILE A 42 3.69 1.76 10.80
N MET A 43 2.95 1.70 11.90
CA MET A 43 3.43 1.06 13.14
C MET A 43 3.70 -0.43 12.96
N LYS A 44 2.87 -1.16 12.22
CA LYS A 44 3.09 -2.57 11.90
C LYS A 44 4.38 -2.78 11.10
N ASN A 45 4.55 -2.04 10.01
CA ASN A 45 5.74 -2.15 9.17
C ASN A 45 7.03 -1.79 9.93
N LEU A 46 6.98 -0.80 10.84
CA LEU A 46 8.10 -0.49 11.72
C LEU A 46 8.41 -1.67 12.67
N MET A 47 7.37 -2.28 13.24
CA MET A 47 7.54 -3.38 14.21
C MET A 47 8.03 -4.67 13.57
N ASP A 48 7.75 -4.96 12.31
CA ASP A 48 8.33 -6.11 11.60
C ASP A 48 9.85 -6.09 11.67
N PHE A 49 10.43 -4.95 11.35
CA PHE A 49 11.87 -4.79 11.39
C PHE A 49 12.41 -4.78 12.83
N CYS A 50 11.74 -4.03 13.73
CA CYS A 50 12.20 -3.88 15.11
C CYS A 50 12.08 -5.19 15.94
N ILE A 51 11.09 -6.03 15.66
CA ILE A 51 10.94 -7.35 16.29
C ILE A 51 11.83 -8.37 15.60
N GLY A 52 11.85 -8.39 14.26
CA GLY A 52 12.61 -9.35 13.48
C GLY A 52 14.12 -9.27 13.72
N THR A 53 14.66 -8.06 13.82
CA THR A 53 16.09 -7.84 14.02
C THR A 53 16.66 -8.55 15.26
N PRO A 54 16.20 -8.29 16.49
CA PRO A 54 16.75 -8.97 17.68
C PRO A 54 16.44 -10.47 17.68
N VAL A 55 15.28 -10.90 17.18
CA VAL A 55 14.90 -12.30 17.14
C VAL A 55 15.78 -13.09 16.17
N PHE A 56 16.02 -12.52 14.99
CA PHE A 56 16.91 -13.14 14.01
C PHE A 56 18.36 -13.19 14.51
N TRP A 57 18.84 -12.13 15.15
CA TRP A 57 20.16 -12.10 15.78
C TRP A 57 20.33 -13.10 16.92
N LEU A 58 19.30 -13.27 17.77
CA LEU A 58 19.37 -14.17 18.91
C LEU A 58 19.28 -15.64 18.52
N VAL A 59 18.42 -15.99 17.56
CA VAL A 59 18.05 -17.38 17.25
C VAL A 59 17.98 -17.64 15.74
N GLY A 60 17.32 -16.78 14.97
CA GLY A 60 16.99 -17.02 13.57
C GLY A 60 18.23 -17.25 12.70
N PHE A 61 19.29 -16.46 12.89
CA PHE A 61 20.55 -16.63 12.15
C PHE A 61 21.16 -18.01 12.36
N GLY A 62 21.14 -18.51 13.60
CA GLY A 62 21.65 -19.84 13.90
C GLY A 62 20.84 -20.96 13.28
N LEU A 63 19.50 -20.83 13.30
CA LEU A 63 18.61 -21.78 12.63
C LEU A 63 18.80 -21.80 11.12
N MET A 64 19.17 -20.66 10.53
CA MET A 64 19.32 -20.52 9.09
C MET A 64 20.71 -20.90 8.59
N PHE A 65 21.78 -20.39 9.23
CA PHE A 65 23.16 -20.47 8.72
C PHE A 65 24.11 -21.26 9.64
N GLY A 66 23.68 -21.63 10.85
CA GLY A 66 24.50 -22.42 11.74
C GLY A 66 24.81 -23.81 11.19
N ALA A 67 26.01 -24.32 11.45
CA ALA A 67 26.40 -25.67 11.06
C ALA A 67 25.49 -26.70 11.74
N GLY A 68 24.54 -27.23 11.01
CA GLY A 68 23.49 -28.14 11.47
C GLY A 68 23.41 -29.41 10.63
N ASN A 69 22.19 -29.85 10.34
CA ASN A 69 21.90 -30.96 9.46
C ASN A 69 21.09 -30.47 8.25
N GLY A 70 20.68 -31.34 7.34
CA GLY A 70 19.91 -30.94 6.14
C GLY A 70 18.55 -30.28 6.43
N PHE A 71 18.03 -30.34 7.66
CA PHE A 71 16.71 -29.82 8.03
C PHE A 71 16.74 -28.53 8.84
N ILE A 72 17.78 -28.33 9.66
CA ILE A 72 17.86 -27.20 10.57
C ILE A 72 19.31 -26.87 10.90
N GLY A 73 19.62 -25.58 10.93
CA GLY A 73 20.89 -25.08 11.45
C GLY A 73 20.99 -25.24 12.97
N LYS A 74 22.18 -25.17 13.49
CA LYS A 74 22.48 -25.29 14.93
C LYS A 74 22.60 -23.90 15.56
N ILE A 75 21.82 -23.66 16.61
CA ILE A 75 21.95 -22.44 17.40
C ILE A 75 23.24 -22.57 18.25
N GLY A 76 24.22 -21.71 17.98
CA GLY A 76 25.47 -21.63 18.71
C GLY A 76 25.47 -20.57 19.82
N GLY A 77 24.41 -19.81 19.96
CA GLY A 77 24.26 -18.62 20.82
C GLY A 77 23.81 -17.41 20.03
N ILE A 78 23.93 -16.20 20.58
CA ILE A 78 23.70 -14.96 19.83
C ILE A 78 24.66 -14.88 18.63
N ALA A 79 24.16 -14.35 17.52
CA ALA A 79 24.92 -14.30 16.26
C ALA A 79 26.15 -13.40 16.39
N THR A 80 27.29 -14.05 16.53
CA THR A 80 28.64 -13.43 16.55
C THR A 80 29.61 -14.33 15.81
N GLU A 81 30.68 -13.77 15.32
CA GLU A 81 31.74 -14.53 14.65
C GLU A 81 32.37 -15.58 15.57
N ALA A 82 32.46 -15.29 16.88
CA ALA A 82 32.96 -16.21 17.86
C ALA A 82 32.13 -17.49 18.00
N HIS A 83 30.81 -17.41 17.78
CA HIS A 83 29.88 -18.55 17.85
C HIS A 83 29.77 -19.34 16.55
N TYR A 84 29.79 -18.63 15.40
CA TYR A 84 29.49 -19.24 14.11
C TYR A 84 30.71 -19.40 13.20
N GLY A 85 31.79 -18.67 13.48
CA GLY A 85 33.00 -18.70 12.66
C GLY A 85 32.77 -18.05 11.29
N SER A 86 33.65 -18.37 10.34
CA SER A 86 33.62 -17.79 8.99
C SER A 86 33.24 -18.80 7.89
N GLY A 87 32.97 -20.07 8.24
CA GLY A 87 32.75 -21.14 7.26
C GLY A 87 31.46 -21.02 6.42
N MET A 88 30.52 -20.18 6.84
CA MET A 88 29.27 -19.90 6.13
C MET A 88 29.30 -18.57 5.37
N LEU A 89 30.37 -17.78 5.53
CA LEU A 89 30.45 -16.44 4.96
C LEU A 89 30.81 -16.52 3.47
N PRO A 90 30.24 -15.64 2.64
CA PRO A 90 30.73 -15.42 1.30
C PRO A 90 32.18 -14.93 1.32
N ASP A 91 32.95 -15.27 0.30
CA ASP A 91 34.36 -14.92 0.20
C ASP A 91 34.57 -13.39 0.27
N GLY A 92 35.47 -12.98 1.14
CA GLY A 92 35.83 -11.59 1.35
C GLY A 92 34.79 -10.74 2.11
N VAL A 93 33.66 -11.31 2.57
CA VAL A 93 32.61 -10.57 3.29
C VAL A 93 32.73 -10.80 4.81
N PRO A 94 32.85 -9.72 5.63
CA PRO A 94 32.88 -9.85 7.08
C PRO A 94 31.54 -10.33 7.66
N PHE A 95 31.61 -11.04 8.79
CA PHE A 95 30.45 -11.59 9.49
C PHE A 95 29.32 -10.55 9.71
N TRP A 96 29.67 -9.36 10.19
CA TRP A 96 28.68 -8.33 10.51
C TRP A 96 27.97 -7.79 9.27
N ALA A 97 28.66 -7.69 8.14
CA ALA A 97 28.05 -7.28 6.88
C ALA A 97 27.09 -8.34 6.34
N PHE A 98 27.45 -9.62 6.43
CA PHE A 98 26.59 -10.72 6.06
C PHE A 98 25.35 -10.83 6.98
N LEU A 99 25.56 -10.70 8.31
CA LEU A 99 24.48 -10.77 9.29
C LEU A 99 23.41 -9.69 9.03
N ILE A 100 23.80 -8.43 8.88
CA ILE A 100 22.81 -7.35 8.63
C ILE A 100 22.11 -7.55 7.28
N PHE A 101 22.82 -7.99 6.24
CA PHE A 101 22.23 -8.29 4.95
C PHE A 101 21.15 -9.38 5.05
N GLN A 102 21.41 -10.47 5.75
CA GLN A 102 20.43 -11.53 5.96
C GLN A 102 19.26 -11.12 6.89
N THR A 103 19.54 -10.23 7.85
CA THR A 103 18.49 -9.69 8.75
C THR A 103 17.42 -8.91 8.00
N VAL A 104 17.79 -8.07 7.03
CA VAL A 104 16.82 -7.26 6.27
C VAL A 104 15.95 -8.11 5.34
N PHE A 105 16.44 -9.25 4.86
CA PHE A 105 15.66 -10.23 4.09
C PHE A 105 14.62 -10.94 4.97
N CYS A 106 14.99 -11.30 6.19
CA CYS A 106 14.07 -11.90 7.17
C CYS A 106 12.89 -10.96 7.44
N ALA A 107 13.14 -9.69 7.71
CA ALA A 107 12.10 -8.70 7.95
C ALA A 107 11.14 -8.56 6.77
N THR A 108 11.66 -8.61 5.54
CA THR A 108 10.84 -8.51 4.31
C THR A 108 9.80 -9.62 4.23
N SER A 109 10.13 -10.86 4.60
CA SER A 109 9.17 -11.98 4.55
C SER A 109 8.00 -11.81 5.54
N ALA A 110 8.24 -11.21 6.71
CA ALA A 110 7.20 -10.92 7.70
C ALA A 110 6.30 -9.75 7.25
N THR A 111 6.90 -8.69 6.68
CA THR A 111 6.18 -7.50 6.21
C THR A 111 5.14 -7.82 5.13
N ILE A 112 5.41 -8.76 4.22
CA ILE A 112 4.47 -9.17 3.16
C ILE A 112 3.12 -9.62 3.74
N VAL A 113 3.10 -10.25 4.89
CA VAL A 113 1.86 -10.75 5.54
C VAL A 113 0.97 -9.59 6.02
N SER A 114 1.57 -8.47 6.40
CA SER A 114 0.86 -7.27 6.88
C SER A 114 -0.24 -6.81 5.92
N GLY A 115 0.08 -6.74 4.63
CA GLY A 115 -0.81 -6.21 3.61
C GLY A 115 -2.11 -6.99 3.44
N ALA A 116 -2.05 -8.33 3.43
CA ALA A 116 -3.22 -9.18 3.27
C ALA A 116 -4.13 -9.18 4.51
N MET A 117 -3.59 -8.86 5.68
CA MET A 117 -4.30 -8.84 6.95
C MET A 117 -4.65 -7.42 7.43
N ALA A 118 -4.41 -6.41 6.62
CA ALA A 118 -4.61 -5.00 6.96
C ALA A 118 -6.06 -4.68 7.34
N GLU A 119 -6.22 -3.63 8.15
CA GLU A 119 -7.47 -3.00 8.59
C GLU A 119 -8.32 -3.76 9.62
N ARG A 120 -8.00 -5.02 9.97
CA ARG A 120 -8.82 -5.86 10.87
C ARG A 120 -8.05 -6.77 11.82
N THR A 121 -6.71 -6.73 11.80
CA THR A 121 -5.86 -7.55 12.68
C THR A 121 -5.52 -6.80 13.95
N LYS A 122 -5.62 -7.44 15.12
CA LYS A 122 -5.13 -6.88 16.39
C LYS A 122 -3.62 -6.63 16.31
N PHE A 123 -3.17 -5.48 16.80
CA PHE A 123 -1.75 -5.11 16.77
C PHE A 123 -0.86 -6.08 17.55
N LEU A 124 -1.29 -6.49 18.75
CA LEU A 124 -0.55 -7.49 19.52
C LEU A 124 -0.39 -8.82 18.77
N SER A 125 -1.45 -9.29 18.11
CA SER A 125 -1.43 -10.51 17.32
C SER A 125 -0.51 -10.41 16.12
N TYR A 126 -0.44 -9.21 15.53
CA TYR A 126 0.52 -8.87 14.51
C TYR A 126 1.97 -9.03 14.99
N CYS A 127 2.31 -8.43 16.14
CA CYS A 127 3.65 -8.54 16.73
C CYS A 127 4.03 -10.01 17.00
N VAL A 128 3.09 -10.82 17.48
CA VAL A 128 3.35 -12.25 17.79
C VAL A 128 3.61 -13.06 16.51
N TYR A 129 2.81 -12.90 15.46
CA TYR A 129 3.09 -13.70 14.26
C TYR A 129 4.33 -13.21 13.50
N SER A 130 4.64 -11.92 13.50
CA SER A 130 5.87 -11.38 12.95
C SER A 130 7.11 -11.95 13.67
N LEU A 131 7.04 -12.02 15.01
CA LEU A 131 8.04 -12.69 15.81
C LEU A 131 8.20 -14.16 15.39
N MET A 132 7.12 -14.92 15.24
CA MET A 132 7.16 -16.35 14.90
C MET A 132 7.69 -16.58 13.47
N ILE A 133 7.38 -15.71 12.52
CA ILE A 133 7.94 -15.79 11.17
C ILE A 133 9.46 -15.60 11.22
N SER A 134 9.94 -14.59 11.93
CA SER A 134 11.36 -14.25 12.04
C SER A 134 12.14 -15.27 12.90
N LEU A 135 11.48 -15.94 13.85
CA LEU A 135 12.07 -16.91 14.74
C LEU A 135 12.22 -18.29 14.12
N VAL A 136 11.17 -18.78 13.42
CA VAL A 136 11.08 -20.18 13.01
C VAL A 136 10.75 -20.33 11.52
N VAL A 137 9.68 -19.70 11.03
CA VAL A 137 9.14 -20.04 9.70
C VAL A 137 10.15 -19.73 8.61
N TYR A 138 10.61 -18.48 8.58
CA TYR A 138 11.60 -18.02 7.61
C TYR A 138 12.98 -18.65 7.81
N PRO A 139 13.58 -18.68 9.01
CA PRO A 139 14.91 -19.25 9.17
C PRO A 139 15.00 -20.72 8.80
N VAL A 140 14.00 -21.54 9.11
CA VAL A 140 14.02 -22.98 8.79
C VAL A 140 13.90 -23.20 7.28
N SER A 141 12.95 -22.57 6.60
CA SER A 141 12.86 -22.66 5.13
C SER A 141 14.08 -22.03 4.44
N GLY A 142 14.61 -20.94 4.99
CA GLY A 142 15.83 -20.30 4.53
C GLY A 142 17.06 -21.20 4.68
N HIS A 143 17.14 -21.99 5.75
CA HIS A 143 18.18 -23.01 5.90
C HIS A 143 18.13 -24.03 4.77
N TRP A 144 16.93 -24.50 4.41
CA TRP A 144 16.77 -25.48 3.34
C TRP A 144 17.26 -24.96 1.99
N ILE A 145 17.07 -23.66 1.73
CA ILE A 145 17.34 -23.03 0.42
C ILE A 145 18.75 -22.43 0.37
N TRP A 146 19.14 -21.66 1.40
CA TRP A 146 20.38 -20.87 1.42
C TRP A 146 21.40 -21.31 2.47
N GLY A 147 20.94 -22.00 3.52
CA GLY A 147 21.78 -22.46 4.63
C GLY A 147 22.45 -23.80 4.42
N GLY A 148 22.48 -24.35 3.19
CA GLY A 148 23.07 -25.64 2.87
C GLY A 148 22.18 -26.83 3.24
N GLY A 149 20.88 -26.61 3.48
CA GLY A 149 19.90 -27.64 3.78
C GLY A 149 19.56 -28.54 2.58
N PHE A 150 18.64 -29.49 2.78
CA PHE A 150 18.38 -30.56 1.80
C PHE A 150 17.82 -30.05 0.46
N ILE A 151 17.07 -28.94 0.43
CA ILE A 151 16.57 -28.35 -0.83
C ILE A 151 17.74 -27.81 -1.67
N SER A 152 18.68 -27.09 -1.04
CA SER A 152 19.92 -26.64 -1.69
C SER A 152 20.72 -27.80 -2.24
N GLN A 153 20.85 -28.91 -1.46
CA GLN A 153 21.58 -30.11 -1.87
C GLN A 153 20.93 -30.84 -3.05
N MET A 154 19.65 -30.59 -3.35
CA MET A 154 18.98 -31.10 -4.54
C MET A 154 19.34 -30.33 -5.83
N GLY A 155 20.12 -29.24 -5.72
CA GLY A 155 20.41 -28.32 -6.82
C GLY A 155 19.31 -27.27 -7.04
N PHE A 156 18.48 -26.99 -6.05
CA PHE A 156 17.46 -25.92 -6.10
C PHE A 156 18.14 -24.56 -6.16
N HIS A 157 17.64 -23.70 -7.03
CA HIS A 157 18.19 -22.37 -7.23
C HIS A 157 17.13 -21.29 -6.93
N ASP A 158 17.44 -20.43 -5.98
CA ASP A 158 16.68 -19.21 -5.67
C ASP A 158 17.69 -18.11 -5.34
N PHE A 159 18.06 -17.32 -6.36
CA PHE A 159 19.17 -16.37 -6.22
C PHE A 159 18.95 -15.33 -5.12
N ALA A 160 17.79 -14.68 -5.15
CA ALA A 160 17.52 -13.59 -4.21
C ALA A 160 16.18 -13.71 -3.44
N GLY A 161 15.37 -14.77 -3.66
CA GLY A 161 14.26 -15.08 -2.76
C GLY A 161 12.85 -15.00 -3.33
N SER A 162 12.62 -15.33 -4.62
CA SER A 162 11.22 -15.53 -5.08
C SER A 162 10.50 -16.57 -4.20
N CYS A 163 11.20 -17.67 -3.87
CA CYS A 163 10.71 -18.72 -2.96
C CYS A 163 10.95 -18.35 -1.49
N ALA A 164 12.21 -18.16 -1.12
CA ALA A 164 12.65 -18.05 0.26
C ALA A 164 12.05 -16.86 1.01
N VAL A 165 11.76 -15.76 0.31
CA VAL A 165 11.20 -14.52 0.90
C VAL A 165 9.76 -14.31 0.44
N HIS A 166 9.56 -14.12 -0.86
CA HIS A 166 8.27 -13.66 -1.38
C HIS A 166 7.18 -14.74 -1.32
N MET A 167 7.47 -15.94 -1.75
CA MET A 167 6.49 -17.04 -1.68
C MET A 167 6.19 -17.42 -0.22
N VAL A 168 7.20 -17.47 0.65
CA VAL A 168 7.02 -17.70 2.10
C VAL A 168 6.08 -16.66 2.68
N GLY A 169 6.36 -15.36 2.47
CA GLY A 169 5.49 -14.27 2.93
C GLY A 169 4.10 -14.31 2.30
N GLY A 170 3.99 -14.57 0.99
CA GLY A 170 2.74 -14.61 0.25
C GLY A 170 1.82 -15.78 0.63
N VAL A 171 2.38 -16.97 0.89
CA VAL A 171 1.62 -18.14 1.39
C VAL A 171 1.18 -17.90 2.83
N ALA A 172 2.05 -17.35 3.68
CA ALA A 172 1.69 -16.94 5.04
C ALA A 172 0.55 -15.91 5.05
N ALA A 173 0.61 -14.93 4.15
CA ALA A 173 -0.43 -13.93 3.91
C ALA A 173 -1.78 -14.57 3.51
N LEU A 174 -1.75 -15.55 2.61
CA LEU A 174 -2.94 -16.30 2.19
C LEU A 174 -3.59 -17.02 3.38
N ILE A 175 -2.83 -17.79 4.15
CA ILE A 175 -3.32 -18.51 5.33
C ILE A 175 -3.87 -17.53 6.37
N GLY A 176 -3.16 -16.43 6.61
CA GLY A 176 -3.60 -15.37 7.51
C GLY A 176 -4.93 -14.75 7.08
N ALA A 177 -5.07 -14.38 5.81
CA ALA A 177 -6.30 -13.81 5.27
C ALA A 177 -7.50 -14.78 5.35
N ILE A 178 -7.28 -16.08 5.12
CA ILE A 178 -8.32 -17.13 5.25
C ILE A 178 -8.80 -17.23 6.70
N ILE A 179 -7.89 -17.34 7.67
CA ILE A 179 -8.23 -17.55 9.09
C ILE A 179 -8.83 -16.30 9.73
N LEU A 180 -8.37 -15.11 9.32
CA LEU A 180 -8.85 -13.82 9.78
C LEU A 180 -10.25 -13.48 9.24
N GLY A 181 -10.53 -13.87 8.00
CA GLY A 181 -11.75 -13.55 7.28
C GLY A 181 -11.73 -12.15 6.61
N PRO A 182 -12.73 -11.85 5.78
CA PRO A 182 -12.80 -10.61 5.02
C PRO A 182 -13.12 -9.40 5.91
N ARG A 183 -12.77 -8.19 5.45
CA ARG A 183 -13.20 -6.92 6.04
C ARG A 183 -14.74 -6.80 6.01
N ILE A 184 -15.29 -6.09 6.97
CA ILE A 184 -16.71 -5.78 7.01
C ILE A 184 -17.12 -5.13 5.68
N ASP A 185 -18.27 -5.57 5.14
CA ASP A 185 -18.83 -5.11 3.86
C ASP A 185 -18.02 -5.41 2.59
N LYS A 186 -16.97 -6.23 2.67
CA LYS A 186 -16.19 -6.64 1.49
C LYS A 186 -17.02 -7.45 0.49
N TYR A 187 -17.92 -8.26 0.97
CA TYR A 187 -18.82 -9.07 0.12
C TYR A 187 -20.29 -8.75 0.41
N THR A 188 -21.11 -8.75 -0.64
CA THR A 188 -22.58 -8.68 -0.51
C THR A 188 -23.14 -9.96 0.10
N LYS A 189 -24.41 -9.94 0.50
CA LYS A 189 -25.13 -11.16 0.96
C LYS A 189 -25.14 -12.25 -0.11
N ASP A 190 -25.14 -11.87 -1.40
CA ASP A 190 -25.08 -12.78 -2.54
C ASP A 190 -23.65 -13.23 -2.87
N GLY A 191 -22.67 -12.86 -2.07
CA GLY A 191 -21.26 -13.22 -2.25
C GLY A 191 -20.53 -12.45 -3.36
N LYS A 192 -21.08 -11.35 -3.88
CA LYS A 192 -20.38 -10.49 -4.84
C LYS A 192 -19.33 -9.63 -4.13
N SER A 193 -18.14 -9.53 -4.71
CA SER A 193 -17.08 -8.69 -4.19
C SER A 193 -17.44 -7.20 -4.37
N LYS A 194 -17.18 -6.41 -3.32
CA LYS A 194 -17.25 -4.95 -3.36
C LYS A 194 -15.84 -4.37 -3.35
N ALA A 195 -15.62 -3.33 -4.14
CA ALA A 195 -14.36 -2.60 -4.10
C ALA A 195 -14.25 -1.79 -2.80
N ILE A 196 -13.12 -1.92 -2.11
CA ILE A 196 -12.71 -1.05 -1.00
C ILE A 196 -11.42 -0.34 -1.44
N PRO A 197 -11.53 0.85 -2.08
CA PRO A 197 -10.37 1.54 -2.62
C PRO A 197 -9.43 2.00 -1.52
N GLY A 198 -8.13 2.06 -1.86
CA GLY A 198 -7.14 2.76 -1.07
C GLY A 198 -7.41 4.26 -1.03
N HIS A 199 -7.01 4.90 0.04
CA HIS A 199 -7.31 6.33 0.23
C HIS A 199 -6.32 7.26 -0.48
N ASN A 200 -5.11 6.77 -0.83
CA ASN A 200 -4.07 7.61 -1.42
C ASN A 200 -3.15 6.82 -2.37
N LEU A 201 -3.57 6.72 -3.64
CA LEU A 201 -2.78 6.01 -4.66
C LEU A 201 -1.44 6.67 -4.94
N THR A 202 -1.27 7.98 -4.69
CA THR A 202 0.01 8.69 -4.87
C THR A 202 1.04 8.20 -3.86
N VAL A 203 0.64 8.02 -2.59
CA VAL A 203 1.50 7.42 -1.56
C VAL A 203 1.82 5.97 -1.90
N GLY A 204 0.83 5.20 -2.37
CA GLY A 204 1.04 3.83 -2.85
C GLY A 204 2.04 3.75 -4.01
N ALA A 205 1.93 4.67 -4.98
CA ALA A 205 2.86 4.77 -6.09
C ALA A 205 4.29 5.11 -5.63
N LEU A 206 4.44 6.06 -4.71
CA LEU A 206 5.74 6.37 -4.10
C LEU A 206 6.37 5.13 -3.47
N GLY A 207 5.57 4.34 -2.74
CA GLY A 207 6.02 3.07 -2.17
C GLY A 207 6.52 2.09 -3.23
N VAL A 208 5.82 1.95 -4.36
CA VAL A 208 6.25 1.08 -5.46
C VAL A 208 7.57 1.55 -6.08
N PHE A 209 7.76 2.87 -6.28
CA PHE A 209 9.04 3.40 -6.79
C PHE A 209 10.19 3.16 -5.81
N ILE A 210 9.95 3.31 -4.50
CA ILE A 210 10.95 3.00 -3.47
C ILE A 210 11.30 1.51 -3.53
N LEU A 211 10.30 0.61 -3.57
CA LEU A 211 10.53 -0.82 -3.67
C LEU A 211 11.30 -1.21 -4.93
N TRP A 212 10.95 -0.65 -6.09
CA TRP A 212 11.65 -0.92 -7.33
C TRP A 212 13.12 -0.46 -7.27
N PHE A 213 13.36 0.75 -6.81
CA PHE A 213 14.72 1.27 -6.61
C PHE A 213 15.54 0.38 -5.66
N CYS A 214 14.95 0.00 -4.53
CA CYS A 214 15.60 -0.86 -3.56
C CYS A 214 15.83 -2.30 -4.06
N TRP A 215 15.04 -2.74 -5.06
CA TRP A 215 15.19 -4.07 -5.64
C TRP A 215 16.51 -4.25 -6.40
N PHE A 216 17.12 -3.17 -6.85
CA PHE A 216 18.49 -3.22 -7.36
C PHE A 216 19.49 -3.66 -6.28
N GLY A 217 19.28 -3.25 -5.04
CA GLY A 217 20.03 -3.78 -3.89
C GLY A 217 19.61 -5.20 -3.51
N PHE A 218 18.31 -5.48 -3.52
CA PHE A 218 17.76 -6.80 -3.18
C PHE A 218 18.33 -7.89 -4.10
N ASN A 219 18.20 -7.72 -5.41
CA ASN A 219 18.71 -8.68 -6.38
C ASN A 219 20.22 -8.49 -6.65
N GLY A 220 20.65 -7.26 -6.91
CA GLY A 220 22.03 -6.99 -7.31
C GLY A 220 23.05 -7.34 -6.23
N ALA A 221 22.80 -6.92 -4.97
CA ALA A 221 23.73 -7.20 -3.88
C ALA A 221 23.69 -8.67 -3.41
N SER A 222 22.74 -9.47 -3.88
CA SER A 222 22.73 -10.92 -3.64
C SER A 222 23.86 -11.67 -4.36
N THR A 223 24.63 -11.02 -5.26
CA THR A 223 25.93 -11.52 -5.71
C THR A 223 26.93 -11.66 -4.56
N VAL A 224 26.73 -10.93 -3.48
CA VAL A 224 27.60 -10.79 -2.29
C VAL A 224 29.08 -10.54 -2.65
N SER A 225 29.36 -10.23 -3.90
CA SER A 225 30.67 -9.92 -4.46
C SER A 225 30.55 -8.93 -5.62
N MET A 226 31.59 -8.09 -5.78
CA MET A 226 31.82 -7.20 -6.93
C MET A 226 33.25 -7.41 -7.47
N GLU A 227 33.70 -8.64 -7.46
CA GLU A 227 35.01 -9.04 -7.99
C GLU A 227 34.85 -10.14 -9.05
N GLY A 228 35.79 -10.21 -9.99
CA GLY A 228 35.77 -11.21 -11.05
C GLY A 228 34.46 -11.20 -11.87
N ASP A 229 33.90 -12.37 -12.09
CA ASP A 229 32.67 -12.54 -12.89
C ASP A 229 31.42 -11.95 -12.23
N ALA A 230 31.46 -11.72 -10.91
CA ALA A 230 30.34 -11.11 -10.18
C ALA A 230 30.05 -9.67 -10.65
N ILE A 231 31.05 -8.95 -11.17
CA ILE A 231 30.88 -7.61 -11.77
C ILE A 231 29.91 -7.67 -12.97
N VAL A 232 30.16 -8.64 -13.87
CA VAL A 232 29.31 -8.83 -15.05
C VAL A 232 27.93 -9.33 -14.66
N SER A 233 27.86 -10.28 -13.72
CA SER A 233 26.61 -10.82 -13.20
C SER A 233 25.75 -9.73 -12.57
N ALA A 234 26.30 -8.86 -11.71
CA ALA A 234 25.59 -7.75 -11.11
C ALA A 234 24.95 -6.83 -12.17
N GLY A 235 25.69 -6.48 -13.22
CA GLY A 235 25.14 -5.70 -14.34
C GLY A 235 24.00 -6.40 -15.06
N LYS A 236 24.12 -7.70 -15.35
CA LYS A 236 23.05 -8.52 -15.93
C LYS A 236 21.81 -8.54 -15.03
N ILE A 237 21.98 -8.73 -13.72
CA ILE A 237 20.91 -8.78 -12.73
C ILE A 237 20.11 -7.47 -12.69
N PHE A 238 20.78 -6.32 -12.75
CA PHE A 238 20.10 -5.02 -12.82
C PHE A 238 19.21 -4.92 -14.07
N VAL A 239 19.72 -5.36 -15.23
CA VAL A 239 18.97 -5.33 -16.49
C VAL A 239 17.78 -6.30 -16.45
N THR A 240 17.95 -7.54 -16.05
CA THR A 240 16.88 -8.55 -16.00
C THR A 240 15.81 -8.17 -15.00
N THR A 241 16.19 -7.65 -13.82
CA THR A 241 15.29 -7.15 -12.78
C THR A 241 14.44 -6.00 -13.31
N ASN A 242 15.07 -4.97 -13.86
CA ASN A 242 14.37 -3.80 -14.39
C ASN A 242 13.45 -4.15 -15.57
N LEU A 243 13.91 -5.01 -16.48
CA LEU A 243 13.16 -5.39 -17.68
C LEU A 243 11.89 -6.19 -17.32
N ALA A 244 11.99 -7.17 -16.42
CA ALA A 244 10.84 -7.95 -15.99
C ALA A 244 9.76 -7.06 -15.32
N ALA A 245 10.16 -6.14 -14.45
CA ALA A 245 9.25 -5.19 -13.80
C ALA A 245 8.56 -4.27 -14.82
N ALA A 246 9.33 -3.66 -15.72
CA ALA A 246 8.80 -2.73 -16.71
C ALA A 246 7.81 -3.43 -17.66
N VAL A 247 8.18 -4.61 -18.17
CA VAL A 247 7.33 -5.39 -19.08
C VAL A 247 6.06 -5.88 -18.38
N ALA A 248 6.15 -6.34 -17.12
CA ALA A 248 4.98 -6.73 -16.35
C ALA A 248 4.01 -5.55 -16.14
N THR A 249 4.53 -4.38 -15.83
CA THR A 249 3.73 -3.15 -15.68
C THR A 249 2.96 -2.79 -16.94
N VAL A 250 3.66 -2.79 -18.09
CA VAL A 250 3.05 -2.52 -19.40
C VAL A 250 2.00 -3.58 -19.75
N THR A 251 2.29 -4.84 -19.48
CA THR A 251 1.35 -5.95 -19.70
C THR A 251 0.07 -5.76 -18.88
N VAL A 252 0.18 -5.45 -17.59
CA VAL A 252 -0.97 -5.18 -16.72
C VAL A 252 -1.76 -3.95 -17.20
N MET A 253 -1.08 -2.89 -17.57
CA MET A 253 -1.72 -1.69 -18.14
C MET A 253 -2.55 -2.06 -19.38
N ILE A 254 -2.00 -2.83 -20.31
CA ILE A 254 -2.70 -3.25 -21.53
C ILE A 254 -3.90 -4.15 -21.18
N ILE A 255 -3.72 -5.15 -20.32
CA ILE A 255 -4.81 -6.06 -19.92
C ILE A 255 -5.97 -5.28 -19.31
N THR A 256 -5.67 -4.40 -18.36
CA THR A 256 -6.70 -3.62 -17.67
C THR A 256 -7.37 -2.62 -18.62
N TRP A 257 -6.61 -1.99 -19.52
CA TRP A 257 -7.16 -1.08 -20.52
C TRP A 257 -8.13 -1.79 -21.47
N VAL A 258 -7.76 -2.96 -21.98
CA VAL A 258 -8.64 -3.73 -22.86
C VAL A 258 -9.90 -4.19 -22.13
N ARG A 259 -9.76 -4.69 -20.88
CA ARG A 259 -10.88 -5.26 -20.10
C ARG A 259 -11.81 -4.21 -19.50
N TYR A 260 -11.25 -3.13 -18.94
CA TYR A 260 -12.01 -2.13 -18.17
C TYR A 260 -12.18 -0.82 -18.94
N LYS A 261 -11.71 -0.75 -20.21
CA LYS A 261 -11.72 0.43 -21.08
C LYS A 261 -10.90 1.61 -20.55
N LYS A 262 -10.24 1.44 -19.42
CA LYS A 262 -9.31 2.39 -18.80
C LYS A 262 -8.20 1.61 -18.09
N PRO A 263 -6.94 2.09 -18.12
CA PRO A 263 -5.88 1.45 -17.35
C PRO A 263 -6.14 1.62 -15.86
N ASP A 264 -5.98 0.53 -15.10
CA ASP A 264 -6.10 0.54 -13.63
C ASP A 264 -4.73 0.85 -13.01
N VAL A 265 -4.63 1.99 -12.32
CA VAL A 265 -3.39 2.46 -11.70
C VAL A 265 -2.93 1.50 -10.61
N SER A 266 -3.83 1.09 -9.72
CA SER A 266 -3.47 0.21 -8.59
C SER A 266 -3.02 -1.17 -9.05
N MET A 267 -3.66 -1.70 -10.10
CA MET A 267 -3.28 -2.98 -10.68
C MET A 267 -1.93 -2.87 -11.42
N SER A 268 -1.68 -1.75 -12.12
CA SER A 268 -0.38 -1.50 -12.79
C SER A 268 0.77 -1.40 -11.79
N LEU A 269 0.54 -0.78 -10.63
CA LEU A 269 1.50 -0.74 -9.53
C LEU A 269 1.79 -2.14 -8.97
N ASN A 270 0.77 -2.97 -8.80
CA ASN A 270 0.96 -4.38 -8.44
C ASN A 270 1.68 -5.17 -9.54
N GLY A 271 1.48 -4.81 -10.81
CA GLY A 271 2.20 -5.39 -11.94
C GLY A 271 3.71 -5.17 -11.86
N SER A 272 4.13 -3.97 -11.47
CA SER A 272 5.56 -3.66 -11.26
C SER A 272 6.16 -4.59 -10.21
N LEU A 273 5.51 -4.69 -9.05
CA LEU A 273 5.98 -5.54 -7.94
C LEU A 273 5.94 -7.04 -8.32
N ALA A 274 4.91 -7.48 -9.04
CA ALA A 274 4.80 -8.86 -9.48
C ALA A 274 5.95 -9.27 -10.42
N GLY A 275 6.32 -8.39 -11.36
CA GLY A 275 7.47 -8.60 -12.24
C GLY A 275 8.80 -8.68 -11.48
N LEU A 276 8.98 -7.80 -10.48
CA LEU A 276 10.14 -7.82 -9.58
C LEU A 276 10.22 -9.14 -8.81
N VAL A 277 9.12 -9.59 -8.22
CA VAL A 277 9.05 -10.86 -7.48
C VAL A 277 9.34 -12.05 -8.38
N ALA A 278 8.74 -12.10 -9.57
CA ALA A 278 8.89 -13.23 -10.49
C ALA A 278 10.30 -13.41 -11.04
N ILE A 279 11.07 -12.33 -11.18
CA ILE A 279 12.44 -12.40 -11.68
C ILE A 279 13.47 -12.72 -10.60
N THR A 280 13.14 -12.50 -9.32
CA THR A 280 14.07 -12.51 -8.20
C THR A 280 14.84 -13.82 -8.03
N ALA A 281 14.21 -14.99 -8.26
CA ALA A 281 14.89 -16.28 -8.16
C ALA A 281 15.90 -16.54 -9.28
N GLY A 282 15.64 -16.02 -10.48
CA GLY A 282 16.42 -16.34 -11.67
C GLY A 282 17.10 -15.16 -12.34
N CYS A 283 17.16 -14.00 -11.68
CA CYS A 283 17.69 -12.77 -12.29
C CYS A 283 19.14 -12.88 -12.76
N ASP A 284 19.93 -13.77 -12.16
CA ASP A 284 21.31 -14.10 -12.51
C ASP A 284 21.42 -15.11 -13.65
N THR A 285 20.49 -16.06 -13.74
CA THR A 285 20.57 -17.26 -14.59
C THR A 285 19.67 -17.23 -15.83
N VAL A 286 18.90 -16.15 -16.06
CA VAL A 286 18.07 -16.02 -17.25
C VAL A 286 18.58 -14.93 -18.21
N SER A 287 18.29 -15.08 -19.51
CA SER A 287 18.60 -14.04 -20.49
C SER A 287 17.66 -12.83 -20.35
N PRO A 288 18.04 -11.62 -20.85
CA PRO A 288 17.12 -10.49 -20.90
C PRO A 288 15.82 -10.78 -21.66
N THR A 289 15.87 -11.59 -22.74
CA THR A 289 14.66 -12.01 -23.45
C THR A 289 13.75 -12.87 -22.57
N SER A 290 14.33 -13.82 -21.84
CA SER A 290 13.58 -14.64 -20.87
C SER A 290 12.99 -13.78 -19.74
N ALA A 291 13.74 -12.79 -19.25
CA ALA A 291 13.24 -11.84 -18.24
C ALA A 291 12.01 -11.04 -18.75
N ALA A 292 12.01 -10.61 -20.00
CA ALA A 292 10.85 -9.97 -20.61
C ALA A 292 9.63 -10.93 -20.70
N ILE A 293 9.84 -12.19 -21.08
CA ILE A 293 8.78 -13.22 -21.13
C ILE A 293 8.24 -13.49 -19.72
N ILE A 294 9.12 -13.60 -18.72
CA ILE A 294 8.72 -13.73 -17.31
C ILE A 294 7.87 -12.52 -16.87
N GLY A 295 8.24 -11.31 -17.26
CA GLY A 295 7.47 -10.10 -17.01
C GLY A 295 6.07 -10.15 -17.63
N ILE A 296 5.93 -10.57 -18.89
CA ILE A 296 4.62 -10.76 -19.54
C ILE A 296 3.77 -11.76 -18.75
N ALA A 297 4.30 -12.94 -18.47
CA ALA A 297 3.58 -13.99 -17.75
C ALA A 297 3.16 -13.52 -16.35
N SER A 298 4.05 -12.83 -15.63
CA SER A 298 3.80 -12.23 -14.33
C SER A 298 2.64 -11.22 -14.37
N GLY A 299 2.57 -10.38 -15.42
CA GLY A 299 1.47 -9.45 -15.64
C GLY A 299 0.11 -10.14 -15.76
N PHE A 300 0.04 -11.27 -16.49
CA PHE A 300 -1.17 -12.09 -16.55
C PHE A 300 -1.49 -12.72 -15.19
N ILE A 301 -0.51 -13.32 -14.53
CA ILE A 301 -0.68 -14.01 -13.25
C ILE A 301 -1.22 -13.05 -12.19
N VAL A 302 -0.67 -11.85 -12.07
CA VAL A 302 -1.11 -10.91 -11.03
C VAL A 302 -2.54 -10.40 -11.26
N VAL A 303 -2.92 -10.07 -12.50
CA VAL A 303 -4.28 -9.59 -12.80
C VAL A 303 -5.32 -10.67 -12.53
N PHE A 304 -5.14 -11.83 -13.15
CA PHE A 304 -6.11 -12.92 -13.02
C PHE A 304 -6.05 -13.59 -11.64
N GLY A 305 -4.86 -13.63 -11.02
CA GLY A 305 -4.67 -14.17 -9.68
C GLY A 305 -5.37 -13.35 -8.61
N ILE A 306 -5.21 -12.02 -8.61
CA ILE A 306 -5.92 -11.13 -7.67
C ILE A 306 -7.45 -11.25 -7.87
N GLU A 307 -7.91 -11.23 -9.11
CA GLU A 307 -9.34 -11.40 -9.38
C GLU A 307 -9.88 -12.77 -8.94
N PHE A 308 -9.12 -13.83 -9.14
CA PHE A 308 -9.48 -15.19 -8.73
C PHE A 308 -9.56 -15.30 -7.20
N ILE A 309 -8.55 -14.80 -6.49
CA ILE A 309 -8.52 -14.79 -5.02
C ILE A 309 -9.73 -14.03 -4.47
N ASP A 310 -9.99 -12.83 -4.98
CA ASP A 310 -11.09 -11.98 -4.50
C ASP A 310 -12.47 -12.49 -4.93
N LYS A 311 -12.67 -12.76 -6.23
CA LYS A 311 -14.01 -13.04 -6.77
C LYS A 311 -14.43 -14.50 -6.65
N VAL A 312 -13.49 -15.46 -6.75
CA VAL A 312 -13.78 -16.90 -6.74
C VAL A 312 -13.55 -17.49 -5.37
N LEU A 313 -12.36 -17.31 -4.79
CA LEU A 313 -12.03 -17.85 -3.48
C LEU A 313 -12.64 -17.06 -2.33
N LYS A 314 -13.12 -15.84 -2.57
CA LYS A 314 -13.69 -14.94 -1.56
C LYS A 314 -12.71 -14.63 -0.41
N ILE A 315 -11.45 -14.50 -0.74
CA ILE A 315 -10.40 -14.14 0.22
C ILE A 315 -10.07 -12.66 0.03
N ASP A 316 -10.23 -11.89 1.11
CA ASP A 316 -9.98 -10.45 1.10
C ASP A 316 -8.50 -10.15 1.34
N ASP A 317 -7.81 -9.75 0.28
CA ASP A 317 -6.43 -9.29 0.28
C ASP A 317 -6.38 -7.79 -0.09
N PRO A 318 -6.34 -6.89 0.91
CA PRO A 318 -6.46 -5.45 0.71
C PRO A 318 -5.45 -4.85 -0.26
N VAL A 319 -4.21 -5.31 -0.25
CA VAL A 319 -3.14 -4.73 -1.07
C VAL A 319 -2.74 -5.60 -2.28
N GLY A 320 -3.23 -6.84 -2.35
CA GLY A 320 -2.87 -7.79 -3.40
C GLY A 320 -1.57 -8.56 -3.11
N ALA A 321 -1.19 -8.67 -1.84
CA ALA A 321 0.05 -9.32 -1.41
C ALA A 321 0.13 -10.79 -1.83
N VAL A 322 -0.97 -11.54 -1.76
CA VAL A 322 -1.02 -12.95 -2.19
C VAL A 322 -0.78 -13.08 -3.69
N GLY A 323 -1.44 -12.22 -4.48
CA GLY A 323 -1.27 -12.19 -5.94
C GLY A 323 0.14 -11.80 -6.36
N VAL A 324 0.70 -10.78 -5.73
CA VAL A 324 2.05 -10.27 -6.01
C VAL A 324 3.12 -11.23 -5.52
N HIS A 325 3.11 -11.60 -4.23
CA HIS A 325 4.22 -12.32 -3.61
C HIS A 325 4.00 -13.83 -3.60
N GLY A 326 2.78 -14.32 -3.35
CA GLY A 326 2.48 -15.75 -3.32
C GLY A 326 2.50 -16.38 -4.71
N LEU A 327 1.64 -15.89 -5.61
CA LEU A 327 1.52 -16.46 -6.95
C LEU A 327 2.75 -16.18 -7.82
N ASN A 328 3.24 -14.94 -7.82
CA ASN A 328 4.42 -14.61 -8.62
C ASN A 328 5.73 -15.08 -7.99
N GLY A 329 5.80 -15.28 -6.67
CA GLY A 329 6.93 -15.96 -6.03
C GLY A 329 7.01 -17.43 -6.43
N ALA A 330 5.88 -18.15 -6.44
CA ALA A 330 5.80 -19.52 -6.93
C ALA A 330 6.14 -19.60 -8.43
N PHE A 331 5.56 -18.71 -9.25
CA PHE A 331 5.88 -18.65 -10.67
C PHE A 331 7.36 -18.34 -10.93
N GLY A 332 7.95 -17.35 -10.23
CA GLY A 332 9.36 -17.00 -10.37
C GLY A 332 10.30 -18.16 -10.02
N THR A 333 9.96 -18.92 -8.99
CA THR A 333 10.67 -20.15 -8.64
C THR A 333 10.64 -21.18 -9.79
N LEU A 334 9.47 -21.40 -10.38
CA LEU A 334 9.33 -22.30 -11.53
C LEU A 334 9.99 -21.75 -12.80
N ALA A 335 10.01 -20.43 -12.96
CA ALA A 335 10.61 -19.78 -14.12
C ALA A 335 12.12 -20.03 -14.24
N VAL A 336 12.82 -20.23 -13.11
CA VAL A 336 14.22 -20.70 -13.14
C VAL A 336 14.32 -22.04 -13.84
N GLY A 337 13.49 -23.02 -13.46
CA GLY A 337 13.44 -24.34 -14.08
C GLY A 337 13.01 -24.34 -15.55
N LEU A 338 12.34 -23.26 -15.99
CA LEU A 338 11.96 -23.09 -17.40
C LEU A 338 13.06 -22.39 -18.22
N PHE A 339 13.69 -21.34 -17.70
CA PHE A 339 14.44 -20.35 -18.48
C PHE A 339 15.93 -20.23 -18.11
N SER A 340 16.45 -20.97 -17.10
CA SER A 340 17.88 -20.93 -16.77
C SER A 340 18.74 -21.22 -18.00
N ASP A 341 19.74 -20.37 -18.27
CA ASP A 341 20.74 -20.59 -19.35
C ASP A 341 21.91 -21.48 -18.90
N GLY A 342 21.92 -21.88 -17.61
CA GLY A 342 22.98 -22.68 -16.99
C GLY A 342 24.02 -21.85 -16.25
N SER A 343 23.95 -20.52 -16.30
CA SER A 343 24.76 -19.67 -15.43
C SER A 343 24.21 -19.74 -13.99
N GLY A 344 25.07 -19.94 -13.01
CA GLY A 344 24.66 -20.07 -11.60
C GLY A 344 23.91 -21.36 -11.22
N THR A 345 23.70 -22.29 -12.17
CA THR A 345 23.07 -23.60 -11.93
C THR A 345 23.86 -24.71 -12.61
N ASP A 346 23.82 -25.93 -12.05
CA ASP A 346 24.43 -27.12 -12.64
C ASP A 346 23.61 -27.71 -13.82
N TRP A 347 22.49 -27.05 -14.16
CA TRP A 347 21.54 -27.49 -15.18
C TRP A 347 20.95 -26.31 -15.94
N LYS A 348 20.45 -26.58 -17.13
CA LYS A 348 19.68 -25.61 -17.92
C LYS A 348 18.18 -25.82 -17.73
N GLY A 349 17.41 -24.78 -17.99
CA GLY A 349 15.95 -24.82 -17.93
C GLY A 349 15.35 -25.68 -19.07
N LEU A 350 14.09 -26.05 -18.89
CA LEU A 350 13.34 -26.87 -19.88
C LEU A 350 13.31 -26.22 -21.28
N LEU A 351 13.09 -24.91 -21.34
CA LEU A 351 12.97 -24.16 -22.60
C LEU A 351 14.33 -23.74 -23.17
N THR A 352 15.42 -23.98 -22.44
CA THR A 352 16.80 -23.69 -22.86
C THR A 352 17.61 -24.95 -23.16
N GLY A 353 16.92 -26.10 -23.24
CA GLY A 353 17.52 -27.37 -23.63
C GLY A 353 17.99 -28.26 -22.50
N GLY A 354 17.67 -27.98 -21.23
CA GLY A 354 18.09 -28.77 -20.07
C GLY A 354 17.16 -29.93 -19.68
N GLY A 355 16.03 -30.11 -20.39
CA GLY A 355 15.07 -31.15 -20.06
C GLY A 355 14.31 -30.86 -18.75
N PHE A 356 13.66 -31.89 -18.19
CA PHE A 356 12.77 -31.74 -17.05
C PHE A 356 13.48 -31.71 -15.67
N HIS A 357 14.77 -31.97 -15.60
CA HIS A 357 15.51 -32.12 -14.34
C HIS A 357 15.41 -30.84 -13.50
N GLY A 358 15.89 -29.70 -14.01
CA GLY A 358 15.87 -28.43 -13.31
C GLY A 358 14.45 -27.98 -12.94
N PHE A 359 13.49 -28.15 -13.86
CA PHE A 359 12.09 -27.87 -13.56
C PHE A 359 11.53 -28.74 -12.41
N GLY A 360 11.88 -30.04 -12.40
CA GLY A 360 11.49 -30.97 -11.34
C GLY A 360 12.08 -30.60 -9.97
N VAL A 361 13.34 -30.18 -9.93
CA VAL A 361 13.99 -29.69 -8.70
C VAL A 361 13.29 -28.44 -8.19
N GLN A 362 13.06 -27.44 -9.02
CA GLN A 362 12.36 -26.20 -8.65
C GLN A 362 10.93 -26.47 -8.18
N PHE A 363 10.20 -27.31 -8.88
CA PHE A 363 8.83 -27.69 -8.48
C PHE A 363 8.82 -28.40 -7.11
N THR A 364 9.73 -29.33 -6.89
CA THR A 364 9.81 -30.09 -5.63
C THR A 364 10.14 -29.18 -4.45
N GLY A 365 11.18 -28.34 -4.56
CA GLY A 365 11.56 -27.39 -3.52
C GLY A 365 10.46 -26.39 -3.21
N MET A 366 9.79 -25.89 -4.26
CA MET A 366 8.63 -24.99 -4.13
C MET A 366 7.50 -25.65 -3.31
N ILE A 367 7.07 -26.85 -3.67
CA ILE A 367 5.97 -27.55 -2.97
C ILE A 367 6.32 -27.85 -1.51
N ILE A 368 7.55 -28.29 -1.24
CA ILE A 368 8.01 -28.53 0.13
C ILE A 368 7.96 -27.25 0.97
N THR A 369 8.43 -26.14 0.40
CA THR A 369 8.40 -24.83 1.08
C THR A 369 6.96 -24.36 1.32
N ILE A 370 6.08 -24.49 0.33
CA ILE A 370 4.63 -24.18 0.51
C ILE A 370 4.04 -25.02 1.64
N ALA A 371 4.28 -26.33 1.64
CA ALA A 371 3.76 -27.24 2.67
C ALA A 371 4.23 -26.83 4.08
N TRP A 372 5.50 -26.48 4.22
CA TRP A 372 6.07 -25.97 5.48
C TRP A 372 5.34 -24.72 5.96
N VAL A 373 5.19 -23.72 5.10
CA VAL A 373 4.55 -22.45 5.46
C VAL A 373 3.07 -22.65 5.77
N VAL A 374 2.36 -23.45 4.99
CA VAL A 374 0.94 -23.74 5.22
C VAL A 374 0.74 -24.40 6.59
N VAL A 375 1.54 -25.42 6.93
CA VAL A 375 1.40 -26.12 8.21
C VAL A 375 1.76 -25.21 9.39
N THR A 376 2.93 -24.57 9.33
CA THR A 376 3.42 -23.76 10.45
C THR A 376 2.57 -22.53 10.68
N MET A 377 2.22 -21.80 9.62
CA MET A 377 1.40 -20.59 9.76
C MET A 377 -0.05 -20.91 10.13
N THR A 378 -0.60 -22.03 9.70
CA THR A 378 -1.92 -22.48 10.19
C THR A 378 -1.89 -22.71 11.69
N ILE A 379 -0.88 -23.40 12.21
CA ILE A 379 -0.72 -23.62 13.65
C ILE A 379 -0.58 -22.28 14.38
N ILE A 380 0.33 -21.42 13.93
CA ILE A 380 0.59 -20.12 14.54
C ILE A 380 -0.68 -19.27 14.60
N PHE A 381 -1.37 -19.08 13.48
CA PHE A 381 -2.58 -18.26 13.44
C PHE A 381 -3.74 -18.87 14.24
N GLN A 382 -3.89 -20.19 14.27
CA GLN A 382 -4.89 -20.84 15.11
C GLN A 382 -4.58 -20.67 16.61
N VAL A 383 -3.33 -20.82 17.02
CA VAL A 383 -2.92 -20.55 18.41
C VAL A 383 -3.22 -19.10 18.78
N ILE A 384 -2.81 -18.14 17.97
CA ILE A 384 -3.09 -16.71 18.20
C ILE A 384 -4.59 -16.47 18.30
N LYS A 385 -5.37 -17.01 17.36
CA LYS A 385 -6.83 -16.84 17.31
C LYS A 385 -7.52 -17.32 18.58
N HIS A 386 -7.09 -18.45 19.13
CA HIS A 386 -7.74 -19.07 20.30
C HIS A 386 -7.17 -18.62 21.65
N THR A 387 -6.05 -17.88 21.66
CA THR A 387 -5.44 -17.35 22.89
C THR A 387 -5.69 -15.86 23.07
N ILE A 388 -5.01 -15.01 22.28
CA ILE A 388 -5.08 -13.55 22.38
C ILE A 388 -6.11 -12.94 21.42
N GLY A 389 -6.66 -13.74 20.49
CA GLY A 389 -7.59 -13.31 19.46
C GLY A 389 -6.87 -12.65 18.27
N LEU A 390 -7.16 -13.09 17.05
CA LEU A 390 -6.49 -12.61 15.83
C LEU A 390 -7.10 -11.32 15.28
N ARG A 391 -8.44 -11.18 15.36
CA ARG A 391 -9.21 -10.09 14.78
C ARG A 391 -9.69 -9.10 15.83
N VAL A 392 -9.72 -7.83 15.48
CA VAL A 392 -10.39 -6.78 16.26
C VAL A 392 -11.91 -6.95 16.28
N SER A 393 -12.61 -6.28 17.18
CA SER A 393 -14.07 -6.25 17.18
C SER A 393 -14.63 -5.51 15.96
N ALA A 394 -15.92 -5.74 15.65
CA ALA A 394 -16.58 -5.04 14.55
C ALA A 394 -16.60 -3.51 14.76
N GLU A 395 -16.77 -3.07 16.01
CA GLU A 395 -16.76 -1.65 16.36
C GLU A 395 -15.40 -1.00 16.13
N GLU A 396 -14.32 -1.69 16.49
CA GLU A 396 -12.95 -1.23 16.26
C GLU A 396 -12.62 -1.16 14.76
N GLU A 397 -13.03 -2.18 13.99
CA GLU A 397 -12.82 -2.19 12.53
C GLU A 397 -13.60 -1.07 11.83
N ILE A 398 -14.83 -0.77 12.29
CA ILE A 398 -15.64 0.35 11.77
C ILE A 398 -15.02 1.69 12.14
N ALA A 399 -14.61 1.86 13.38
CA ALA A 399 -13.99 3.10 13.86
C ALA A 399 -12.62 3.40 13.22
N GLY A 400 -11.83 2.35 12.99
CA GLY A 400 -10.45 2.43 12.50
C GLY A 400 -9.43 2.14 13.58
N LEU A 401 -8.34 1.47 13.19
CA LEU A 401 -7.34 0.97 14.12
C LEU A 401 -6.42 2.05 14.67
N ASP A 402 -6.29 3.19 13.97
CA ASP A 402 -5.48 4.32 14.44
C ASP A 402 -5.96 4.82 15.79
N SER A 403 -7.26 5.01 15.93
CA SER A 403 -7.84 5.51 17.19
C SER A 403 -7.91 4.45 18.29
N LYS A 404 -8.19 3.20 17.93
CA LYS A 404 -8.45 2.13 18.90
C LYS A 404 -7.20 1.43 19.39
N GLU A 405 -6.27 1.14 18.51
CA GLU A 405 -5.03 0.43 18.85
C GLU A 405 -3.89 1.38 19.28
N HIS A 406 -3.92 2.64 18.82
CA HIS A 406 -2.82 3.59 19.04
C HIS A 406 -3.25 4.92 19.70
N GLY A 407 -4.55 5.14 19.94
CA GLY A 407 -5.06 6.40 20.48
C GLY A 407 -4.83 7.61 19.55
N LEU A 408 -4.59 7.35 18.26
CA LEU A 408 -4.28 8.37 17.27
C LEU A 408 -5.58 8.87 16.63
N ALA A 409 -5.91 10.14 16.78
CA ALA A 409 -7.12 10.71 16.20
C ALA A 409 -7.10 10.66 14.65
N SER A 410 -5.95 10.94 14.06
CA SER A 410 -5.68 10.81 12.62
C SER A 410 -4.17 10.72 12.40
N ALA A 411 -3.73 9.94 11.40
CA ALA A 411 -2.36 9.98 10.92
C ALA A 411 -2.08 11.23 10.04
N TYR A 412 -3.13 11.97 9.66
CA TYR A 412 -3.06 13.17 8.83
C TYR A 412 -3.56 14.37 9.63
N ASP A 413 -2.63 15.11 10.25
CA ASP A 413 -2.96 16.32 10.98
C ASP A 413 -3.39 17.45 10.04
N GLY A 414 -4.43 18.19 10.42
CA GLY A 414 -4.95 19.32 9.64
C GLY A 414 -5.82 18.96 8.42
N PHE A 415 -6.00 17.67 8.09
CA PHE A 415 -6.93 17.22 7.05
C PHE A 415 -8.23 16.72 7.68
N ALA A 416 -9.32 17.49 7.55
CA ALA A 416 -10.65 17.01 7.87
C ALA A 416 -11.04 15.89 6.90
N MET A 417 -11.11 14.65 7.38
CA MET A 417 -11.62 13.52 6.59
C MET A 417 -13.14 13.67 6.46
N ALA A 418 -13.62 14.17 5.33
CA ALA A 418 -15.04 14.20 5.03
C ALA A 418 -15.58 12.75 5.01
N GLY A 419 -16.41 12.40 5.99
CA GLY A 419 -17.14 11.14 6.01
C GLY A 419 -16.79 10.12 7.10
N VAL A 420 -15.89 10.43 8.04
CA VAL A 420 -15.74 9.61 9.24
C VAL A 420 -16.63 10.20 10.34
N PRO A 421 -17.61 9.44 10.88
CA PRO A 421 -18.32 9.88 12.06
C PRO A 421 -17.30 9.98 13.20
N THR A 422 -17.04 11.21 13.67
CA THR A 422 -16.28 11.40 14.90
C THR A 422 -17.11 10.78 16.03
N PRO A 423 -16.55 9.87 16.86
CA PRO A 423 -17.26 9.43 18.05
C PRO A 423 -17.49 10.65 18.93
N MET A 424 -18.73 11.08 19.09
CA MET A 424 -19.09 12.03 20.13
C MET A 424 -18.83 11.36 21.49
N GLY A 425 -17.76 11.75 22.16
CA GLY A 425 -17.52 11.29 23.50
C GLY A 425 -16.08 11.27 23.99
N THR A 426 -15.31 12.29 23.74
CA THR A 426 -14.30 12.75 24.70
C THR A 426 -14.23 14.26 24.61
N SER A 427 -14.93 14.90 25.50
CA SER A 427 -14.77 16.32 25.79
C SER A 427 -13.34 16.56 26.28
N VAL A 428 -12.44 16.86 25.36
CA VAL A 428 -11.26 17.63 25.73
C VAL A 428 -11.77 18.99 26.10
N LYS A 429 -11.75 19.30 27.40
CA LYS A 429 -12.00 20.66 27.90
C LYS A 429 -11.03 21.57 27.13
N ALA A 430 -11.58 22.33 26.19
CA ALA A 430 -10.87 23.46 25.63
C ALA A 430 -10.46 24.36 26.80
N PRO A 431 -9.27 24.97 26.80
CA PRO A 431 -8.92 25.94 27.81
C PRO A 431 -9.98 27.02 27.78
N VAL A 432 -10.61 27.25 28.95
CA VAL A 432 -11.56 28.33 29.14
C VAL A 432 -10.78 29.61 28.92
N ILE A 433 -10.92 30.21 27.75
CA ILE A 433 -10.54 31.60 27.56
C ILE A 433 -11.56 32.39 28.35
N THR A 434 -11.16 32.83 29.55
CA THR A 434 -11.93 33.77 30.34
C THR A 434 -12.12 35.03 29.50
N ALA A 435 -13.34 35.21 29.03
CA ALA A 435 -13.73 36.45 28.37
C ALA A 435 -13.42 37.62 29.30
N ARG A 436 -12.65 38.59 28.85
CA ARG A 436 -12.53 39.89 29.52
C ARG A 436 -13.93 40.46 29.64
N PRO A 437 -14.27 41.10 30.79
CA PRO A 437 -15.56 41.78 30.93
C PRO A 437 -15.69 42.82 29.82
N SER A 438 -16.73 42.71 29.03
CA SER A 438 -17.14 43.75 28.09
C SER A 438 -17.44 45.05 28.84
N ALA A 439 -16.87 46.13 28.34
CA ALA A 439 -17.28 47.48 28.73
C ALA A 439 -18.79 47.66 28.49
N PRO A 440 -19.47 48.54 29.27
CA PRO A 440 -20.91 48.76 29.12
C PRO A 440 -21.21 49.18 27.67
N ALA A 441 -22.22 48.56 27.08
CA ALA A 441 -22.70 48.91 25.76
C ALA A 441 -23.17 50.36 25.75
N GLU A 442 -22.47 51.23 25.05
CA GLU A 442 -23.04 52.50 24.60
C GLU A 442 -24.21 52.20 23.67
N SER A 443 -25.33 52.91 23.91
CA SER A 443 -26.56 52.81 23.15
C SER A 443 -26.29 52.98 21.65
N VAL A 444 -26.57 51.90 20.87
CA VAL A 444 -26.54 51.92 19.40
C VAL A 444 -27.54 52.98 18.92
N PRO A 445 -27.15 53.93 18.06
CA PRO A 445 -28.11 54.88 17.48
C PRO A 445 -29.14 54.11 16.65
N GLU A 446 -30.44 54.42 16.83
CA GLU A 446 -31.51 53.92 15.96
C GLU A 446 -31.20 54.29 14.52
N LEU A 447 -31.06 53.30 13.63
CA LEU A 447 -30.89 53.46 12.22
C LEU A 447 -32.13 54.12 11.58
N PRO A 448 -31.98 55.02 10.60
CA PRO A 448 -33.10 55.59 9.90
C PRO A 448 -33.92 54.51 9.19
N LYS A 449 -35.21 54.47 9.42
CA LYS A 449 -36.17 53.63 8.71
C LYS A 449 -36.39 54.17 7.29
N GLU A 450 -35.45 53.89 6.35
CA GLU A 450 -35.70 54.04 4.92
C GLU A 450 -35.23 52.79 4.19
N GLY A 451 -36.21 52.06 3.65
CA GLY A 451 -36.04 50.91 2.73
C GLY A 451 -35.52 49.65 3.40
N VAL A 452 -36.39 48.72 3.77
CA VAL A 452 -35.99 47.37 4.20
C VAL A 452 -35.34 46.68 3.03
N HIS A 453 -34.00 46.78 2.95
CA HIS A 453 -33.23 46.01 1.97
C HIS A 453 -33.25 44.53 2.36
N LYS A 454 -34.00 43.72 1.58
CA LYS A 454 -34.12 42.31 1.80
C LYS A 454 -32.75 41.64 1.61
N LEU A 455 -32.31 40.87 2.59
CA LEU A 455 -31.11 40.05 2.55
C LEU A 455 -31.47 38.67 1.98
N THR A 456 -30.80 38.23 0.95
CA THR A 456 -31.09 36.93 0.33
C THR A 456 -29.81 36.17 0.09
N LYS A 457 -29.78 34.90 0.56
CA LYS A 457 -28.70 33.93 0.29
C LYS A 457 -29.08 33.07 -0.91
N VAL A 458 -28.23 33.06 -1.91
CA VAL A 458 -28.33 32.17 -3.07
C VAL A 458 -27.28 31.09 -2.95
N VAL A 459 -27.72 29.85 -2.94
CA VAL A 459 -26.84 28.68 -2.87
C VAL A 459 -26.95 27.93 -4.19
N ILE A 460 -25.82 27.68 -4.84
CA ILE A 460 -25.76 27.00 -6.13
C ILE A 460 -24.93 25.74 -5.98
N ILE A 461 -25.47 24.57 -6.31
CA ILE A 461 -24.73 23.30 -6.35
C ILE A 461 -24.59 22.92 -7.81
N THR A 462 -23.35 22.90 -8.34
CA THR A 462 -23.06 22.68 -9.75
C THR A 462 -21.77 21.89 -9.96
N ARG A 463 -21.39 21.64 -11.22
CA ARG A 463 -20.09 21.08 -11.59
C ARG A 463 -19.01 22.15 -11.53
N GLN A 464 -17.76 21.75 -11.33
CA GLN A 464 -16.62 22.67 -11.23
C GLN A 464 -16.18 23.27 -12.58
N ASN A 465 -16.50 22.65 -13.69
CA ASN A 465 -15.92 22.93 -15.02
C ASN A 465 -16.19 24.33 -15.59
N LYS A 466 -17.17 25.06 -15.05
CA LYS A 466 -17.52 26.44 -15.47
C LYS A 466 -17.37 27.47 -14.35
N LEU A 467 -16.56 27.16 -13.34
CA LEU A 467 -16.42 28.02 -12.17
C LEU A 467 -15.80 29.38 -12.51
N ASP A 468 -14.76 29.40 -13.33
CA ASP A 468 -14.06 30.65 -13.69
C ASP A 468 -14.95 31.59 -14.51
N GLU A 469 -15.68 31.05 -15.50
CA GLU A 469 -16.66 31.81 -16.30
C GLU A 469 -17.78 32.36 -15.40
N PHE A 470 -18.23 31.56 -14.41
CA PHE A 470 -19.25 31.95 -13.45
C PHE A 470 -18.77 33.07 -12.54
N MET A 471 -17.55 32.98 -12.00
CA MET A 471 -16.96 34.02 -11.16
C MET A 471 -16.84 35.35 -11.89
N GLN A 472 -16.39 35.31 -13.15
CA GLN A 472 -16.32 36.50 -13.99
C GLN A 472 -17.71 37.14 -14.21
N ALA A 473 -18.71 36.34 -14.59
CA ALA A 473 -20.07 36.84 -14.83
C ALA A 473 -20.73 37.39 -13.56
N MET A 474 -20.43 36.82 -12.37
CA MET A 474 -20.91 37.35 -11.09
C MET A 474 -20.28 38.72 -10.75
N ASN A 475 -18.97 38.87 -11.01
CA ASN A 475 -18.29 40.16 -10.85
C ASN A 475 -18.88 41.24 -11.77
N GLU A 476 -19.23 40.92 -13.02
CA GLU A 476 -19.82 41.86 -13.99
C GLU A 476 -21.19 42.39 -13.55
N ILE A 477 -21.95 41.62 -12.75
CA ILE A 477 -23.22 42.03 -12.18
C ILE A 477 -23.09 42.68 -10.79
N GLY A 478 -21.86 42.83 -10.27
CA GLY A 478 -21.56 43.50 -9.01
C GLY A 478 -21.61 42.58 -7.77
N VAL A 479 -21.52 41.29 -7.96
CA VAL A 479 -21.37 40.30 -6.85
C VAL A 479 -19.90 40.07 -6.59
N THR A 480 -19.39 40.55 -5.45
CA THR A 480 -17.96 40.43 -5.08
C THR A 480 -17.70 39.37 -3.98
N GLY A 481 -18.68 39.10 -3.13
CA GLY A 481 -18.57 38.15 -2.01
C GLY A 481 -19.12 36.77 -2.40
N ILE A 482 -18.23 35.80 -2.65
CA ILE A 482 -18.60 34.42 -3.02
C ILE A 482 -17.82 33.45 -2.16
N THR A 483 -18.52 32.49 -1.55
CA THR A 483 -17.88 31.35 -0.82
C THR A 483 -18.07 30.07 -1.60
N ILE A 484 -16.99 29.30 -1.79
CA ILE A 484 -17.01 28.06 -2.57
C ILE A 484 -16.57 26.90 -1.67
N THR A 485 -17.35 25.83 -1.69
CA THR A 485 -17.06 24.57 -0.96
C THR A 485 -17.12 23.39 -1.91
N ASN A 486 -16.11 22.52 -1.88
CA ASN A 486 -16.18 21.25 -2.61
C ASN A 486 -17.13 20.30 -1.89
N VAL A 487 -18.06 19.72 -2.63
CA VAL A 487 -19.06 18.79 -2.10
C VAL A 487 -19.18 17.55 -2.98
N LEU A 488 -19.65 16.46 -2.40
CA LEU A 488 -20.01 15.25 -3.14
C LEU A 488 -21.54 15.20 -3.25
N GLY A 489 -22.07 14.99 -4.46
CA GLY A 489 -23.50 14.90 -4.71
C GLY A 489 -23.88 13.60 -5.37
N CYS A 490 -25.00 12.99 -4.95
CA CYS A 490 -25.65 11.91 -5.66
C CYS A 490 -26.99 12.39 -6.26
N GLY A 491 -27.41 11.75 -7.33
CA GLY A 491 -28.67 12.06 -8.02
C GLY A 491 -28.91 11.14 -9.21
N VAL A 492 -29.79 11.56 -10.12
CA VAL A 492 -30.11 10.80 -11.33
C VAL A 492 -28.89 10.59 -12.24
N GLN A 493 -27.91 11.51 -12.17
CA GLN A 493 -26.65 11.35 -12.87
C GLN A 493 -25.79 10.31 -12.16
N LYS A 494 -25.67 9.12 -12.76
CA LYS A 494 -24.68 8.12 -12.36
C LYS A 494 -23.35 8.44 -13.03
N GLY A 495 -22.24 8.28 -12.30
CA GLY A 495 -20.89 8.33 -12.88
C GLY A 495 -20.68 7.17 -13.87
N ALA A 496 -19.72 7.32 -14.78
CA ALA A 496 -19.29 6.18 -15.57
C ALA A 496 -18.75 5.08 -14.63
N PRO A 497 -19.04 3.79 -14.89
CA PRO A 497 -18.51 2.71 -14.08
C PRO A 497 -16.99 2.80 -14.08
N SER A 498 -16.40 2.73 -12.89
CA SER A 498 -14.96 2.62 -12.69
C SER A 498 -14.65 1.27 -12.05
N TYR A 499 -13.42 0.79 -12.26
CA TYR A 499 -12.99 -0.49 -11.74
C TYR A 499 -11.82 -0.28 -10.79
N TYR A 500 -11.84 -1.01 -9.68
CA TYR A 500 -10.71 -1.09 -8.77
C TYR A 500 -10.34 -2.57 -8.61
N ARG A 501 -9.17 -2.95 -9.08
CA ARG A 501 -8.69 -4.35 -9.10
C ARG A 501 -9.70 -5.33 -9.70
N GLY A 502 -10.29 -4.92 -10.83
CA GLY A 502 -11.29 -5.71 -11.54
C GLY A 502 -12.70 -5.75 -10.91
N VAL A 503 -12.91 -5.10 -9.77
CA VAL A 503 -14.24 -4.97 -9.15
C VAL A 503 -14.86 -3.65 -9.59
N GLU A 504 -16.09 -3.70 -10.11
CA GLU A 504 -16.84 -2.51 -10.49
C GLU A 504 -17.18 -1.68 -9.25
N MET A 505 -16.87 -0.38 -9.30
CA MET A 505 -17.26 0.59 -8.29
C MET A 505 -18.52 1.31 -8.75
N GLU A 506 -19.59 1.22 -7.97
CA GLU A 506 -20.75 2.08 -8.15
C GLU A 506 -20.39 3.49 -7.66
N MET A 507 -20.09 4.39 -8.60
CA MET A 507 -19.89 5.80 -8.28
C MET A 507 -21.23 6.47 -8.04
N ASN A 508 -21.72 6.42 -6.82
CA ASN A 508 -22.96 7.08 -6.41
C ASN A 508 -22.77 8.55 -6.05
N LEU A 509 -21.52 9.00 -5.83
CA LEU A 509 -21.17 10.37 -5.46
C LEU A 509 -20.28 10.99 -6.53
N LEU A 510 -20.71 12.13 -7.06
CA LEU A 510 -19.95 12.90 -8.04
C LEU A 510 -19.40 14.17 -7.40
N PRO A 511 -18.16 14.59 -7.71
CA PRO A 511 -17.62 15.86 -7.26
C PRO A 511 -18.43 17.02 -7.83
N LYS A 512 -18.83 17.92 -6.95
CA LYS A 512 -19.55 19.17 -7.25
C LYS A 512 -18.99 20.29 -6.39
N ILE A 513 -19.36 21.52 -6.73
CA ILE A 513 -19.10 22.69 -5.91
C ILE A 513 -20.42 23.25 -5.39
N LYS A 514 -20.39 23.72 -4.16
CA LYS A 514 -21.43 24.52 -3.54
C LYS A 514 -20.94 25.96 -3.50
N ILE A 515 -21.66 26.86 -4.13
CA ILE A 515 -21.37 28.29 -4.20
C ILE A 515 -22.41 29.00 -3.35
N GLU A 516 -21.99 29.84 -2.43
CA GLU A 516 -22.84 30.62 -1.52
C GLU A 516 -22.59 32.10 -1.76
N ILE A 517 -23.66 32.85 -2.03
CA ILE A 517 -23.67 34.27 -2.35
C ILE A 517 -24.72 34.90 -1.47
N VAL A 518 -24.42 36.04 -0.86
CA VAL A 518 -25.41 36.85 -0.14
C VAL A 518 -25.56 38.20 -0.88
N VAL A 519 -26.78 38.55 -1.24
CA VAL A 519 -27.09 39.77 -1.96
C VAL A 519 -28.18 40.56 -1.28
N SER A 520 -28.14 41.88 -1.49
CA SER A 520 -29.15 42.84 -1.04
C SER A 520 -29.50 43.82 -2.17
N LEU A 521 -28.50 44.57 -2.71
CA LEU A 521 -28.69 45.53 -3.76
C LEU A 521 -28.79 44.90 -5.15
N VAL A 522 -28.01 43.83 -5.37
CA VAL A 522 -28.10 43.09 -6.64
C VAL A 522 -29.38 42.26 -6.64
N PRO A 523 -30.28 42.44 -7.64
CA PRO A 523 -31.52 41.67 -7.70
C PRO A 523 -31.26 40.17 -7.76
N VAL A 524 -31.87 39.39 -6.87
CA VAL A 524 -31.75 37.93 -6.82
C VAL A 524 -32.04 37.28 -8.17
N GLN A 525 -33.06 37.80 -8.88
CA GLN A 525 -33.43 37.30 -10.21
C GLN A 525 -32.28 37.42 -11.22
N LYS A 526 -31.50 38.52 -11.17
CA LYS A 526 -30.35 38.74 -12.03
C LYS A 526 -29.23 37.72 -11.73
N VAL A 527 -28.99 37.41 -10.45
CA VAL A 527 -28.03 36.35 -10.04
C VAL A 527 -28.47 34.99 -10.58
N ILE A 528 -29.76 34.65 -10.48
CA ILE A 528 -30.30 33.37 -10.97
C ILE A 528 -30.19 33.27 -12.50
N GLU A 529 -30.53 34.33 -13.22
CA GLU A 529 -30.46 34.36 -14.69
C GLU A 529 -29.02 34.24 -15.18
N THR A 530 -28.08 34.96 -14.57
CA THR A 530 -26.66 34.86 -14.87
C THR A 530 -26.14 33.44 -14.58
N ALA A 531 -26.50 32.86 -13.43
CA ALA A 531 -26.12 31.49 -13.09
C ALA A 531 -26.68 30.50 -14.13
N LYS A 532 -27.93 30.63 -14.54
CA LYS A 532 -28.53 29.79 -15.57
C LYS A 532 -27.83 29.96 -16.92
N ALA A 533 -27.54 31.19 -17.35
CA ALA A 533 -26.89 31.45 -18.63
C ALA A 533 -25.49 30.82 -18.71
N VAL A 534 -24.70 30.92 -17.65
CA VAL A 534 -23.32 30.42 -17.65
C VAL A 534 -23.25 28.90 -17.37
N LEU A 535 -24.01 28.42 -16.39
CA LEU A 535 -23.86 27.04 -15.90
C LEU A 535 -24.67 26.01 -16.71
N HIS A 536 -25.61 26.47 -17.54
CA HIS A 536 -26.44 25.60 -18.36
C HIS A 536 -25.61 24.88 -19.44
N THR A 537 -25.72 23.56 -19.51
CA THR A 537 -25.14 22.70 -20.56
C THR A 537 -26.21 21.90 -21.31
N GLY A 538 -27.45 21.90 -20.84
CA GLY A 538 -28.53 21.08 -21.35
C GLY A 538 -28.48 19.63 -20.94
N GLN A 539 -27.54 19.26 -20.06
CA GLN A 539 -27.36 17.88 -19.62
C GLN A 539 -27.74 17.69 -18.15
N ILE A 540 -28.18 16.49 -17.80
CA ILE A 540 -28.43 16.11 -16.42
C ILE A 540 -27.15 16.34 -15.61
N GLY A 541 -27.25 17.12 -14.52
CA GLY A 541 -26.11 17.42 -13.64
C GLY A 541 -25.67 18.88 -13.63
N ASP A 542 -26.29 19.78 -14.41
CA ASP A 542 -26.01 21.22 -14.41
C ASP A 542 -26.18 21.87 -13.03
N GLY A 543 -26.97 21.25 -12.15
CA GLY A 543 -27.09 21.67 -10.78
C GLY A 543 -28.45 22.27 -10.42
N LYS A 544 -28.47 22.89 -9.23
CA LYS A 544 -29.69 23.56 -8.70
C LYS A 544 -29.30 24.86 -8.00
N VAL A 545 -30.18 25.82 -8.06
CA VAL A 545 -30.11 27.09 -7.31
C VAL A 545 -31.16 27.05 -6.19
N PHE A 546 -30.74 27.34 -5.00
CA PHE A 546 -31.60 27.47 -3.83
C PHE A 546 -31.56 28.92 -3.32
N VAL A 547 -32.69 29.45 -2.93
CA VAL A 547 -32.82 30.83 -2.48
C VAL A 547 -33.38 30.81 -1.06
N TYR A 548 -32.70 31.51 -0.16
CA TYR A 548 -33.07 31.62 1.24
C TYR A 548 -33.16 33.08 1.66
N ASP A 549 -34.19 33.43 2.44
CA ASP A 549 -34.20 34.67 3.20
C ASP A 549 -33.24 34.51 4.37
N ILE A 550 -32.41 35.51 4.63
CA ILE A 550 -31.57 35.57 5.85
C ILE A 550 -31.98 36.72 6.73
N GLU A 551 -31.92 36.44 8.02
CA GLU A 551 -32.37 37.35 9.04
C GLU A 551 -31.44 38.55 9.20
N ASN A 552 -30.12 38.31 9.24
CA ASN A 552 -29.10 39.33 9.39
C ASN A 552 -27.74 38.91 8.82
N VAL A 553 -26.86 39.86 8.55
CA VAL A 553 -25.43 39.67 8.22
C VAL A 553 -24.64 40.65 9.08
N VAL A 554 -23.58 40.19 9.75
CA VAL A 554 -22.68 41.01 10.55
C VAL A 554 -21.27 40.95 10.00
N LYS A 555 -20.66 42.07 9.74
CA LYS A 555 -19.26 42.17 9.29
C LYS A 555 -18.34 42.11 10.51
N ILE A 556 -17.59 41.01 10.68
CA ILE A 556 -16.78 40.76 11.89
C ILE A 556 -15.76 41.87 12.15
N ARG A 557 -15.18 42.46 11.09
CA ARG A 557 -14.13 43.50 11.21
C ARG A 557 -14.64 44.81 11.77
N THR A 558 -15.85 45.23 11.40
CA THR A 558 -16.38 46.57 11.69
C THR A 558 -17.63 46.56 12.61
N GLY A 559 -18.28 45.39 12.77
CA GLY A 559 -19.54 45.28 13.51
C GLY A 559 -20.77 45.80 12.72
N GLU A 560 -20.60 46.20 11.46
CA GLU A 560 -21.72 46.62 10.60
C GLU A 560 -22.70 45.48 10.37
N GLU A 561 -24.00 45.79 10.36
CA GLU A 561 -25.08 44.83 10.21
C GLU A 561 -25.94 45.09 8.97
N GLY A 562 -26.73 44.09 8.58
CA GLY A 562 -27.67 44.19 7.49
C GLY A 562 -26.98 44.42 6.15
N TYR A 563 -27.57 45.26 5.29
CA TYR A 563 -27.04 45.50 3.96
C TYR A 563 -25.68 46.23 3.96
N LEU A 564 -25.40 47.02 5.01
CA LEU A 564 -24.11 47.71 5.16
C LEU A 564 -22.94 46.72 5.34
N ALA A 565 -23.20 45.59 5.99
CA ALA A 565 -22.22 44.55 6.16
C ALA A 565 -21.78 43.92 4.81
N LEU A 566 -22.60 44.05 3.75
CA LEU A 566 -22.29 43.53 2.41
C LEU A 566 -21.60 44.58 1.50
N GLN A 567 -21.45 45.81 1.99
CA GLN A 567 -20.77 46.85 1.20
C GLN A 567 -19.28 46.84 1.52
N ASP A 568 -18.46 46.54 0.53
CA ASP A 568 -17.00 46.70 0.64
C ASP A 568 -16.67 48.15 0.27
N THR A 569 -16.72 49.04 1.25
CA THR A 569 -16.07 50.35 1.11
C THR A 569 -14.56 50.12 1.12
N LYS A 570 -13.86 50.53 0.05
CA LYS A 570 -12.40 50.51 -0.09
C LYS A 570 -11.75 51.31 1.03
#